data_1052d5f52e53a90fb977e3a2cdd43c19
#
_entry.id   1052d5f52e53a90fb977e3a2cdd43c19
#
_cell.length_a   1.000
_cell.length_b   1.000
_cell.length_c   1.000
_cell.angle_alpha   90.00
_cell.angle_beta   90.00
_cell.angle_gamma   90.00
#
_symmetry.space_group_name_H-M   'P 1'
#
loop_
_entity.id
_entity.type
_entity.pdbx_description
1 polymer ?
#
loop_
_entity_poly.entity_id
_entity_poly.type
_entity_poly.pdbx_seq_one_letter_code
_entity_poly.pdbx_strand_id
1 'polypeptide(L)'
;MYRMLLQGDTSAFRRGGQFVDIAVNGFFLRRPIAVREWDSGSFDIFYKVVGKGTAELCRMECGSTLDVLTGLGNGFDPGRCVRSALVVCGGIGSSPAFSLVKELVAEGKKVTVILGFNKAAEVVLFDEYRRLGVDLHLVTLDGSAGLKGLVTDAIRELNPEYDYFYTCGPKVMMKAVCEQLDGPGEASLEERMGCGCGICYGCTCHTVSGPKRVCADGPVFKKEEIIW
;
A
#
# COMPACT_ATOMS: atom_id res chain seq x y z
N MET A 1 -5.22 9.80 11.23
CA MET A 1 -5.44 9.08 9.98
C MET A 1 -6.92 9.12 9.67
N TYR A 2 -7.29 9.22 8.39
CA TYR A 2 -8.70 9.34 7.96
C TYR A 2 -9.05 8.20 7.03
N ARG A 3 -10.27 7.70 7.15
CA ARG A 3 -10.89 6.79 6.21
C ARG A 3 -12.00 7.55 5.46
N MET A 4 -12.05 7.40 4.15
CA MET A 4 -13.12 7.96 3.32
C MET A 4 -13.71 6.85 2.45
N LEU A 5 -15.03 6.68 2.53
CA LEU A 5 -15.79 5.79 1.66
C LEU A 5 -16.35 6.61 0.51
N LEU A 6 -16.12 6.18 -0.70
CA LEU A 6 -16.52 6.84 -1.93
C LEU A 6 -17.47 5.92 -2.71
N GLN A 7 -18.55 6.46 -3.23
CA GLN A 7 -19.46 5.78 -4.14
C GLN A 7 -19.18 6.24 -5.57
N GLY A 8 -19.08 5.28 -6.50
CA GLY A 8 -18.79 5.57 -7.90
C GLY A 8 -18.44 4.34 -8.70
N ASP A 9 -18.02 4.55 -9.94
CA ASP A 9 -17.60 3.47 -10.82
C ASP A 9 -16.28 2.83 -10.33
N THR A 10 -16.35 1.54 -10.04
CA THR A 10 -15.24 0.71 -9.57
C THR A 10 -14.75 -0.28 -10.63
N SER A 11 -15.35 -0.23 -11.83
CA SER A 11 -15.08 -1.20 -12.91
C SER A 11 -13.62 -1.22 -13.41
N ALA A 12 -12.85 -0.17 -13.12
CA ALA A 12 -11.45 -0.07 -13.48
C ALA A 12 -10.48 -0.69 -12.44
N PHE A 13 -10.93 -0.99 -11.23
CA PHE A 13 -10.08 -1.67 -10.24
C PHE A 13 -9.93 -3.15 -10.55
N ARG A 14 -8.72 -3.67 -10.41
CA ARG A 14 -8.35 -5.06 -10.72
C ARG A 14 -7.53 -5.72 -9.62
N ARG A 15 -6.66 -4.97 -8.93
CA ARG A 15 -5.66 -5.49 -7.99
C ARG A 15 -5.46 -4.57 -6.80
N GLY A 16 -5.19 -5.14 -5.63
CA GLY A 16 -4.72 -4.40 -4.47
C GLY A 16 -3.44 -3.63 -4.80
N GLY A 17 -3.28 -2.42 -4.24
CA GLY A 17 -2.15 -1.55 -4.54
C GLY A 17 -2.40 -0.54 -5.68
N GLN A 18 -3.51 -0.65 -6.42
CA GLN A 18 -3.95 0.42 -7.32
C GLN A 18 -4.38 1.67 -6.52
N PHE A 19 -4.40 2.81 -7.17
CA PHE A 19 -4.71 4.08 -6.54
C PHE A 19 -5.74 4.89 -7.33
N VAL A 20 -6.23 5.94 -6.71
CA VAL A 20 -7.07 6.98 -7.32
C VAL A 20 -6.35 8.32 -7.26
N ASP A 21 -6.70 9.22 -8.16
CA ASP A 21 -6.15 10.58 -8.17
C ASP A 21 -7.30 11.60 -8.06
N ILE A 22 -7.40 12.24 -6.90
CA ILE A 22 -8.55 13.04 -6.47
C ILE A 22 -8.30 14.51 -6.73
N ALA A 23 -9.21 15.17 -7.48
CA ALA A 23 -9.21 16.62 -7.60
C ALA A 23 -9.71 17.25 -6.29
N VAL A 24 -8.98 18.25 -5.82
CA VAL A 24 -9.33 18.99 -4.62
C VAL A 24 -9.48 20.47 -4.98
N ASN A 25 -10.61 21.08 -4.67
CA ASN A 25 -10.89 22.46 -5.00
C ASN A 25 -9.81 23.42 -4.48
N GLY A 26 -9.38 24.35 -5.33
CA GLY A 26 -8.32 25.30 -5.02
C GLY A 26 -6.88 24.76 -5.18
N PHE A 27 -6.73 23.54 -5.68
CA PHE A 27 -5.41 22.94 -5.93
C PHE A 27 -5.26 22.50 -7.39
N PHE A 28 -4.13 22.85 -7.99
CA PHE A 28 -3.84 22.52 -9.38
C PHE A 28 -3.60 21.01 -9.59
N LEU A 29 -2.81 20.39 -8.70
CA LEU A 29 -2.55 18.96 -8.79
C LEU A 29 -3.62 18.16 -8.03
N ARG A 30 -3.95 16.98 -8.54
CA ARG A 30 -4.76 15.97 -7.85
C ARG A 30 -3.98 15.34 -6.69
N ARG A 31 -4.62 14.52 -5.90
CA ARG A 31 -4.07 13.79 -4.75
C ARG A 31 -4.13 12.30 -5.00
N PRO A 32 -2.98 11.66 -5.34
CA PRO A 32 -2.92 10.22 -5.50
C PRO A 32 -3.03 9.55 -4.13
N ILE A 33 -4.00 8.65 -3.98
CA ILE A 33 -4.23 7.90 -2.74
C ILE A 33 -4.55 6.46 -3.11
N ALA A 34 -3.83 5.51 -2.50
CA ALA A 34 -4.06 4.09 -2.73
C ALA A 34 -5.43 3.64 -2.21
N VAL A 35 -6.06 2.75 -2.96
CA VAL A 35 -7.34 2.13 -2.60
C VAL A 35 -7.08 0.97 -1.64
N ARG A 36 -7.85 0.89 -0.56
CA ARG A 36 -7.78 -0.22 0.39
C ARG A 36 -8.55 -1.43 -0.11
N GLU A 37 -9.82 -1.23 -0.43
CA GLU A 37 -10.69 -2.24 -1.04
C GLU A 37 -11.85 -1.57 -1.79
N TRP A 38 -12.53 -2.37 -2.60
CA TRP A 38 -13.69 -1.93 -3.39
C TRP A 38 -14.70 -3.07 -3.56
N ASP A 39 -15.92 -2.69 -3.89
CA ASP A 39 -17.00 -3.56 -4.34
C ASP A 39 -17.62 -3.02 -5.65
N SER A 40 -18.81 -3.49 -6.02
CA SER A 40 -19.47 -3.13 -7.29
C SER A 40 -20.02 -1.71 -7.36
N GLY A 41 -19.68 -0.81 -6.48
CA GLY A 41 -20.22 0.57 -6.49
C GLY A 41 -19.61 1.48 -5.45
N SER A 42 -18.66 0.96 -4.68
CA SER A 42 -17.94 1.75 -3.69
C SER A 42 -16.49 1.30 -3.52
N PHE A 43 -15.67 2.23 -3.06
CA PHE A 43 -14.30 1.94 -2.66
C PHE A 43 -13.91 2.80 -1.47
N ASP A 44 -12.97 2.34 -0.67
CA ASP A 44 -12.47 3.15 0.42
C ASP A 44 -10.96 3.39 0.33
N ILE A 45 -10.58 4.52 0.88
CA ILE A 45 -9.21 5.01 0.96
C ILE A 45 -8.85 5.36 2.39
N PHE A 46 -7.58 5.17 2.73
CA PHE A 46 -7.00 5.67 3.97
C PHE A 46 -5.91 6.68 3.64
N TYR A 47 -5.88 7.82 4.34
CA TYR A 47 -4.87 8.84 4.13
C TYR A 47 -4.48 9.58 5.41
N LYS A 48 -3.29 10.14 5.39
CA LYS A 48 -2.80 11.06 6.42
C LYS A 48 -2.91 12.49 5.91
N VAL A 49 -3.17 13.42 6.81
CA VAL A 49 -3.03 14.85 6.50
C VAL A 49 -1.53 15.18 6.52
N VAL A 50 -0.96 15.34 5.32
CA VAL A 50 0.46 15.66 5.12
C VAL A 50 0.67 17.02 4.46
N GLY A 51 -0.42 17.67 4.05
CA GLY A 51 -0.37 18.98 3.41
C GLY A 51 -1.75 19.59 3.22
N LYS A 52 -1.81 20.78 2.62
CA LYS A 52 -3.06 21.55 2.47
C LYS A 52 -4.16 20.79 1.73
N GLY A 53 -3.84 20.03 0.67
CA GLY A 53 -4.84 19.29 -0.10
C GLY A 53 -5.48 18.14 0.70
N THR A 54 -4.69 17.35 1.43
CA THR A 54 -5.24 16.31 2.31
C THR A 54 -5.93 16.90 3.54
N ALA A 55 -5.55 18.11 3.98
CA ALA A 55 -6.27 18.83 5.03
C ALA A 55 -7.66 19.28 4.54
N GLU A 56 -7.79 19.63 3.26
CA GLU A 56 -9.10 19.97 2.68
C GLU A 56 -9.99 18.74 2.52
N LEU A 57 -9.42 17.62 2.06
CA LEU A 57 -10.15 16.34 1.98
C LEU A 57 -10.76 15.94 3.33
N CYS A 58 -10.04 16.12 4.45
CA CYS A 58 -10.57 15.72 5.76
C CYS A 58 -11.66 16.64 6.32
N ARG A 59 -11.92 17.80 5.69
CA ARG A 59 -12.99 18.73 6.04
C ARG A 59 -14.27 18.51 5.23
N MET A 60 -14.20 17.67 4.20
CA MET A 60 -15.35 17.39 3.34
C MET A 60 -16.45 16.68 4.13
N GLU A 61 -17.68 17.11 3.90
CA GLU A 61 -18.87 16.53 4.51
C GLU A 61 -19.36 15.31 3.70
N CYS A 62 -20.06 14.40 4.37
CA CYS A 62 -20.76 13.30 3.71
C CYS A 62 -21.76 13.85 2.68
N GLY A 63 -21.82 13.23 1.50
CA GLY A 63 -22.65 13.67 0.38
C GLY A 63 -21.95 14.65 -0.57
N SER A 64 -20.71 15.07 -0.26
CA SER A 64 -19.91 15.86 -1.20
C SER A 64 -19.56 15.04 -2.44
N THR A 65 -19.52 15.70 -3.61
CA THR A 65 -19.09 15.08 -4.88
C THR A 65 -17.62 15.39 -5.14
N LEU A 66 -16.86 14.38 -5.54
CA LEU A 66 -15.45 14.47 -5.90
C LEU A 66 -15.24 14.08 -7.38
N ASP A 67 -14.36 14.77 -8.06
CA ASP A 67 -13.82 14.35 -9.36
C ASP A 67 -12.59 13.46 -9.12
N VAL A 68 -12.69 12.19 -9.50
CA VAL A 68 -11.70 11.15 -9.19
C VAL A 68 -11.35 10.36 -10.44
N LEU A 69 -10.06 10.25 -10.74
CA LEU A 69 -9.53 9.27 -11.70
C LEU A 69 -9.35 7.95 -10.98
N THR A 70 -9.93 6.87 -11.51
CA THR A 70 -9.93 5.53 -10.91
C THR A 70 -9.08 4.53 -11.70
N GLY A 71 -8.75 3.38 -11.09
CA GLY A 71 -8.05 2.28 -11.76
C GLY A 71 -6.62 2.61 -12.18
N LEU A 72 -5.96 3.53 -11.47
CA LEU A 72 -4.59 3.93 -11.78
C LEU A 72 -3.57 2.94 -11.17
N GLY A 73 -2.45 2.78 -11.88
CA GLY A 73 -1.38 1.86 -11.47
C GLY A 73 -1.67 0.39 -11.76
N ASN A 74 -0.63 -0.45 -11.64
CA ASN A 74 -0.67 -1.88 -11.97
C ASN A 74 -1.15 -2.78 -10.81
N GLY A 75 -0.92 -2.38 -9.54
CA GLY A 75 -1.21 -3.18 -8.35
C GLY A 75 -0.29 -4.40 -8.15
N PHE A 76 -0.43 -5.05 -7.00
CA PHE A 76 0.27 -6.29 -6.67
C PHE A 76 -0.22 -7.47 -7.50
N ASP A 77 0.66 -8.45 -7.73
CA ASP A 77 0.32 -9.69 -8.45
C ASP A 77 0.22 -10.89 -7.50
N PRO A 78 -0.97 -11.25 -6.99
CA PRO A 78 -1.16 -12.39 -6.09
C PRO A 78 -0.79 -13.72 -6.73
N GLY A 79 -0.87 -13.84 -8.06
CA GLY A 79 -0.50 -15.03 -8.81
C GLY A 79 1.00 -15.37 -8.77
N ARG A 80 1.83 -14.47 -8.25
CA ARG A 80 3.26 -14.73 -8.01
C ARG A 80 3.51 -15.65 -6.82
N CYS A 81 2.67 -15.57 -5.80
CA CYS A 81 2.73 -16.46 -4.64
C CYS A 81 2.15 -17.81 -5.01
N VAL A 82 2.90 -18.87 -4.74
CA VAL A 82 2.44 -20.25 -5.02
C VAL A 82 1.68 -20.82 -3.82
N ARG A 83 2.24 -20.75 -2.61
CA ARG A 83 1.68 -21.38 -1.40
C ARG A 83 1.68 -20.45 -0.17
N SER A 84 2.74 -19.70 0.03
CA SER A 84 2.94 -18.92 1.25
C SER A 84 3.48 -17.52 0.96
N ALA A 85 2.76 -16.50 1.41
CA ALA A 85 3.10 -15.11 1.25
C ALA A 85 3.56 -14.47 2.56
N LEU A 86 4.60 -13.66 2.49
CA LEU A 86 4.97 -12.72 3.54
C LEU A 86 4.60 -11.30 3.10
N VAL A 87 3.75 -10.62 3.87
CA VAL A 87 3.33 -9.23 3.60
C VAL A 87 3.85 -8.32 4.69
N VAL A 88 4.74 -7.38 4.34
CA VAL A 88 5.38 -6.47 5.29
C VAL A 88 4.98 -5.04 5.00
N CYS A 89 4.26 -4.41 5.92
CA CYS A 89 3.71 -3.07 5.74
C CYS A 89 4.17 -2.09 6.81
N GLY A 90 4.44 -0.86 6.41
CA GLY A 90 4.77 0.24 7.32
C GLY A 90 3.74 1.36 7.31
N GLY A 91 3.19 1.69 8.47
CA GLY A 91 2.24 2.80 8.63
C GLY A 91 1.04 2.70 7.71
N ILE A 92 0.82 3.74 6.86
CA ILE A 92 -0.30 3.80 5.93
C ILE A 92 -0.21 2.76 4.80
N GLY A 93 0.99 2.20 4.53
CA GLY A 93 1.17 1.12 3.55
C GLY A 93 0.39 -0.16 3.87
N SER A 94 -0.10 -0.30 5.10
CA SER A 94 -1.05 -1.36 5.47
C SER A 94 -2.39 -1.25 4.73
N SER A 95 -2.76 -0.08 4.22
CA SER A 95 -4.01 0.12 3.51
C SER A 95 -4.00 -0.51 2.11
N PRO A 96 -3.10 -0.16 1.18
CA PRO A 96 -3.11 -0.73 -0.17
C PRO A 96 -2.82 -2.25 -0.22
N ALA A 97 -2.14 -2.81 0.78
CA ALA A 97 -1.88 -4.24 0.86
C ALA A 97 -3.09 -5.07 1.36
N PHE A 98 -4.13 -4.43 1.90
CA PHE A 98 -5.27 -5.13 2.49
C PHE A 98 -6.03 -5.99 1.47
N SER A 99 -6.35 -5.43 0.29
CA SER A 99 -7.03 -6.18 -0.79
C SER A 99 -6.19 -7.34 -1.31
N LEU A 100 -4.87 -7.16 -1.43
CA LEU A 100 -3.96 -8.25 -1.79
C LEU A 100 -4.06 -9.40 -0.78
N VAL A 101 -4.02 -9.10 0.53
CA VAL A 101 -4.09 -10.14 1.58
C VAL A 101 -5.44 -10.85 1.53
N LYS A 102 -6.56 -10.12 1.32
CA LYS A 102 -7.88 -10.76 1.11
C LYS A 102 -7.88 -11.74 -0.05
N GLU A 103 -7.28 -11.36 -1.17
CA GLU A 103 -7.20 -12.19 -2.37
C GLU A 103 -6.35 -13.44 -2.12
N LEU A 104 -5.16 -13.29 -1.53
CA LEU A 104 -4.28 -14.42 -1.17
C LEU A 104 -4.97 -15.41 -0.23
N VAL A 105 -5.69 -14.92 0.79
CA VAL A 105 -6.46 -15.77 1.71
C VAL A 105 -7.61 -16.47 0.98
N ALA A 106 -8.33 -15.77 0.10
CA ALA A 106 -9.42 -16.34 -0.68
C ALA A 106 -8.93 -17.46 -1.64
N GLU A 107 -7.69 -17.36 -2.13
CA GLU A 107 -7.02 -18.39 -2.92
C GLU A 107 -6.44 -19.54 -2.08
N GLY A 108 -6.63 -19.52 -0.76
CA GLY A 108 -6.15 -20.56 0.15
C GLY A 108 -4.65 -20.53 0.44
N LYS A 109 -3.97 -19.39 0.17
CA LYS A 109 -2.54 -19.22 0.49
C LYS A 109 -2.35 -19.07 2.01
N LYS A 110 -1.22 -19.57 2.53
CA LYS A 110 -0.75 -19.24 3.88
C LYS A 110 -0.19 -17.82 3.86
N VAL A 111 -0.72 -16.93 4.69
CA VAL A 111 -0.30 -15.53 4.70
C VAL A 111 0.19 -15.12 6.07
N THR A 112 1.46 -14.68 6.16
CA THR A 112 2.02 -14.01 7.32
C THR A 112 2.07 -12.52 7.05
N VAL A 113 1.54 -11.70 7.96
CA VAL A 113 1.48 -10.25 7.84
C VAL A 113 2.25 -9.60 8.99
N ILE A 114 3.19 -8.72 8.67
CA ILE A 114 3.92 -7.91 9.65
C ILE A 114 3.55 -6.44 9.42
N LEU A 115 2.91 -5.82 10.43
CA LEU A 115 2.51 -4.42 10.41
C LEU A 115 3.40 -3.60 11.34
N GLY A 116 4.16 -2.66 10.78
CA GLY A 116 5.05 -1.77 11.50
C GLY A 116 4.49 -0.36 11.67
N PHE A 117 4.57 0.19 12.90
CA PHE A 117 4.18 1.56 13.21
C PHE A 117 5.20 2.21 14.15
N ASN A 118 5.16 3.54 14.30
CA ASN A 118 6.04 4.18 15.29
C ASN A 118 5.57 3.92 16.73
N LYS A 119 4.24 3.94 16.96
CA LYS A 119 3.61 3.78 18.28
C LYS A 119 2.19 3.23 18.17
N ALA A 120 1.67 2.68 19.26
CA ALA A 120 0.32 2.10 19.35
C ALA A 120 -0.79 3.04 18.85
N ALA A 121 -0.71 4.34 19.14
CA ALA A 121 -1.72 5.32 18.71
C ALA A 121 -1.78 5.53 17.19
N GLU A 122 -0.81 5.03 16.42
CA GLU A 122 -0.80 5.10 14.95
C GLU A 122 -1.31 3.82 14.29
N VAL A 123 -1.54 2.76 15.06
CA VAL A 123 -1.99 1.46 14.55
C VAL A 123 -3.37 1.58 13.92
N VAL A 124 -3.48 1.11 12.70
CA VAL A 124 -4.74 1.05 11.94
C VAL A 124 -4.85 -0.31 11.26
N LEU A 125 -6.09 -0.71 10.96
CA LEU A 125 -6.44 -1.92 10.22
C LEU A 125 -6.00 -3.24 10.89
N PHE A 126 -5.45 -3.21 12.12
CA PHE A 126 -4.99 -4.42 12.79
C PHE A 126 -6.12 -5.43 13.01
N ASP A 127 -7.28 -4.96 13.45
CA ASP A 127 -8.44 -5.83 13.68
C ASP A 127 -9.05 -6.33 12.37
N GLU A 128 -9.00 -5.55 11.30
CA GLU A 128 -9.43 -5.94 9.97
C GLU A 128 -8.55 -7.08 9.42
N TYR A 129 -7.22 -6.96 9.53
CA TYR A 129 -6.30 -8.03 9.15
C TYR A 129 -6.49 -9.28 10.01
N ARG A 130 -6.71 -9.13 11.32
CA ARG A 130 -6.97 -10.24 12.23
C ARG A 130 -8.21 -11.04 11.83
N ARG A 131 -9.27 -10.36 11.37
CA ARG A 131 -10.50 -11.02 10.90
C ARG A 131 -10.30 -11.85 9.63
N LEU A 132 -9.23 -11.62 8.87
CA LEU A 132 -8.89 -12.44 7.70
C LEU A 132 -8.28 -13.80 8.08
N GLY A 133 -7.96 -14.02 9.36
CA GLY A 133 -7.39 -15.28 9.83
C GLY A 133 -5.93 -15.52 9.44
N VAL A 134 -5.20 -14.47 9.10
CA VAL A 134 -3.77 -14.51 8.76
C VAL A 134 -2.90 -14.63 10.01
N ASP A 135 -1.66 -15.11 9.84
CA ASP A 135 -0.63 -15.05 10.88
C ASP A 135 -0.14 -13.59 11.00
N LEU A 136 -0.68 -12.87 11.98
CA LEU A 136 -0.58 -11.41 12.10
C LEU A 136 0.34 -10.96 13.22
N HIS A 137 1.35 -10.18 12.90
CA HIS A 137 2.32 -9.60 13.83
C HIS A 137 2.31 -8.08 13.78
N LEU A 138 2.26 -7.47 14.96
CA LEU A 138 2.35 -6.03 15.15
C LEU A 138 3.72 -5.66 15.70
N VAL A 139 4.33 -4.64 15.11
CA VAL A 139 5.61 -4.08 15.54
C VAL A 139 5.45 -2.59 15.79
N THR A 140 5.91 -2.09 16.93
CA THR A 140 6.00 -0.65 17.17
C THR A 140 7.42 -0.27 17.55
N LEU A 141 7.91 0.83 16.96
CA LEU A 141 9.28 1.30 17.18
C LEU A 141 9.55 1.58 18.67
N ASP A 142 8.56 2.17 19.36
CA ASP A 142 8.67 2.51 20.78
C ASP A 142 8.33 1.35 21.73
N GLY A 143 7.80 0.23 21.21
CA GLY A 143 7.37 -0.92 22.00
C GLY A 143 6.04 -0.74 22.74
N SER A 144 5.24 0.26 22.35
CA SER A 144 3.95 0.54 23.01
C SER A 144 2.84 -0.46 22.66
N ALA A 145 3.04 -1.29 21.60
CA ALA A 145 2.18 -2.43 21.24
C ALA A 145 2.94 -3.43 20.36
N GLY A 146 2.66 -4.73 20.55
CA GLY A 146 3.31 -5.81 19.81
C GLY A 146 4.81 -5.95 20.10
N LEU A 147 5.58 -6.38 19.11
CA LEU A 147 7.03 -6.46 19.18
C LEU A 147 7.64 -5.06 19.17
N LYS A 148 8.70 -4.85 19.95
CA LYS A 148 9.45 -3.58 19.94
C LYS A 148 10.54 -3.61 18.89
N GLY A 149 10.61 -2.60 18.03
CA GLY A 149 11.69 -2.43 17.07
C GLY A 149 11.19 -2.12 15.67
N LEU A 150 11.95 -2.54 14.66
CA LEU A 150 11.63 -2.39 13.24
C LEU A 150 10.99 -3.68 12.69
N VAL A 151 10.30 -3.58 11.57
CA VAL A 151 9.76 -4.77 10.87
C VAL A 151 10.85 -5.77 10.49
N THR A 152 12.07 -5.28 10.23
CA THR A 152 13.26 -6.11 9.97
C THR A 152 13.72 -6.93 11.18
N ASP A 153 13.50 -6.42 12.39
CA ASP A 153 13.78 -7.16 13.62
C ASP A 153 12.77 -8.30 13.80
N ALA A 154 11.49 -7.99 13.55
CA ALA A 154 10.43 -9.01 13.58
C ALA A 154 10.63 -10.09 12.51
N ILE A 155 11.01 -9.74 11.29
CA ILE A 155 11.34 -10.73 10.24
C ILE A 155 12.44 -11.68 10.73
N ARG A 156 13.48 -11.15 11.38
CA ARG A 156 14.60 -11.96 11.89
C ARG A 156 14.18 -12.86 13.05
N GLU A 157 13.36 -12.36 13.97
CA GLU A 157 12.86 -13.08 15.15
C GLU A 157 11.90 -14.19 14.75
N LEU A 158 10.94 -13.89 13.88
CA LEU A 158 9.88 -14.80 13.46
C LEU A 158 10.34 -15.81 12.43
N ASN A 159 11.37 -15.48 11.64
CA ASN A 159 11.89 -16.28 10.54
C ASN A 159 10.76 -16.94 9.70
N PRO A 160 9.80 -16.16 9.14
CA PRO A 160 8.62 -16.70 8.48
C PRO A 160 8.96 -17.45 7.21
N GLU A 161 8.25 -18.55 6.96
CA GLU A 161 8.33 -19.29 5.69
C GLU A 161 7.48 -18.59 4.63
N TYR A 162 8.06 -18.31 3.46
CA TYR A 162 7.37 -17.72 2.32
C TYR A 162 8.00 -18.19 1.00
N ASP A 163 7.23 -18.22 -0.07
CA ASP A 163 7.72 -18.38 -1.44
C ASP A 163 7.69 -17.07 -2.24
N TYR A 164 6.93 -16.08 -1.77
CA TYR A 164 6.90 -14.74 -2.33
C TYR A 164 6.60 -13.70 -1.24
N PHE A 165 7.21 -12.51 -1.34
CA PHE A 165 6.91 -11.44 -0.40
C PHE A 165 6.39 -10.18 -1.09
N TYR A 166 5.63 -9.38 -0.33
CA TYR A 166 5.07 -8.11 -0.73
C TYR A 166 5.38 -7.06 0.33
N THR A 167 5.77 -5.86 -0.07
CA THR A 167 6.04 -4.80 0.88
C THR A 167 5.48 -3.45 0.43
N CYS A 168 4.95 -2.68 1.40
CA CYS A 168 4.41 -1.34 1.17
C CYS A 168 4.64 -0.47 2.41
N GLY A 169 5.15 0.74 2.21
CA GLY A 169 5.40 1.69 3.30
C GLY A 169 6.55 2.64 2.99
N PRO A 170 7.19 3.22 4.01
CA PRO A 170 8.32 4.13 3.81
C PRO A 170 9.44 3.51 2.97
N LYS A 171 9.98 4.28 2.02
CA LYS A 171 11.02 3.80 1.08
C LYS A 171 12.22 3.15 1.80
N VAL A 172 12.67 3.73 2.91
CA VAL A 172 13.78 3.19 3.73
C VAL A 172 13.43 1.83 4.32
N MET A 173 12.18 1.64 4.78
CA MET A 173 11.70 0.36 5.29
C MET A 173 11.65 -0.69 4.17
N MET A 174 11.05 -0.37 3.03
CA MET A 174 10.94 -1.29 1.90
C MET A 174 12.32 -1.72 1.38
N LYS A 175 13.25 -0.76 1.28
CA LYS A 175 14.65 -1.07 0.94
C LYS A 175 15.24 -2.09 1.90
N ALA A 176 15.16 -1.84 3.21
CA ALA A 176 15.70 -2.75 4.24
C ALA A 176 15.04 -4.14 4.20
N VAL A 177 13.72 -4.21 3.96
CA VAL A 177 13.00 -5.48 3.77
C VAL A 177 13.51 -6.22 2.53
N CYS A 178 13.64 -5.53 1.39
CA CYS A 178 14.13 -6.13 0.14
C CYS A 178 15.59 -6.59 0.23
N GLU A 179 16.42 -5.90 1.01
CA GLU A 179 17.82 -6.29 1.25
C GLU A 179 17.94 -7.48 2.22
N GLN A 180 17.02 -7.58 3.18
CA GLN A 180 17.05 -8.65 4.20
C GLN A 180 16.46 -9.97 3.69
N LEU A 181 15.39 -9.90 2.89
CA LEU A 181 14.67 -11.10 2.43
C LEU A 181 15.34 -11.69 1.19
N ASP A 182 15.67 -12.97 1.25
CA ASP A 182 16.06 -13.76 0.09
C ASP A 182 14.81 -14.16 -0.70
N GLY A 183 14.94 -14.41 -1.99
CA GLY A 183 13.82 -14.82 -2.83
C GLY A 183 13.07 -13.67 -3.49
N PRO A 184 12.05 -13.97 -4.30
CA PRO A 184 11.34 -13.01 -5.12
C PRO A 184 10.32 -12.22 -4.30
N GLY A 185 10.07 -10.97 -4.69
CA GLY A 185 9.07 -10.13 -4.04
C GLY A 185 8.75 -8.86 -4.81
N GLU A 186 7.74 -8.16 -4.34
CA GLU A 186 7.25 -6.89 -4.88
C GLU A 186 7.23 -5.80 -3.83
N ALA A 187 7.57 -4.58 -4.25
CA ALA A 187 7.47 -3.37 -3.44
C ALA A 187 6.62 -2.31 -4.13
N SER A 188 5.71 -1.69 -3.38
CA SER A 188 4.86 -0.59 -3.88
C SER A 188 5.52 0.74 -3.58
N LEU A 189 6.06 1.37 -4.63
CA LEU A 189 6.77 2.65 -4.51
C LEU A 189 5.79 3.83 -4.48
N GLU A 190 6.20 4.88 -3.78
CA GLU A 190 5.53 6.17 -3.78
C GLU A 190 6.46 7.24 -4.34
N GLU A 191 5.92 8.09 -5.24
CA GLU A 191 6.60 9.26 -5.77
C GLU A 191 5.63 10.42 -5.90
N ARG A 192 6.16 11.65 -5.98
CA ARG A 192 5.35 12.83 -6.25
C ARG A 192 4.76 12.75 -7.65
N MET A 193 3.44 12.82 -7.75
CA MET A 193 2.74 12.71 -9.03
C MET A 193 2.23 14.07 -9.49
N GLY A 194 2.38 14.32 -10.80
CA GLY A 194 1.76 15.47 -11.45
C GLY A 194 0.45 15.06 -12.13
N CYS A 195 0.50 14.15 -13.11
CA CYS A 195 -0.66 13.77 -13.90
C CYS A 195 -1.35 12.45 -13.46
N GLY A 196 -0.70 11.61 -12.66
CA GLY A 196 -1.22 10.31 -12.23
C GLY A 196 -1.40 9.24 -13.33
N CYS A 197 -1.24 9.60 -14.61
CA CYS A 197 -1.57 8.75 -15.77
C CYS A 197 -0.41 8.55 -16.78
N GLY A 198 0.82 8.87 -16.38
CA GLY A 198 2.03 8.55 -17.17
C GLY A 198 2.47 9.56 -18.22
N ILE A 199 1.84 10.73 -18.34
CA ILE A 199 2.14 11.69 -19.40
C ILE A 199 3.31 12.61 -19.02
N CYS A 200 3.38 13.10 -17.78
CA CYS A 200 4.29 14.18 -17.39
C CYS A 200 5.69 13.72 -16.94
N TYR A 201 5.90 12.43 -16.72
CA TYR A 201 7.14 11.84 -16.19
C TYR A 201 7.61 12.37 -14.82
N GLY A 202 6.78 13.13 -14.10
CA GLY A 202 7.12 13.71 -12.80
C GLY A 202 7.36 12.70 -11.67
N CYS A 203 6.78 11.48 -11.79
CA CYS A 203 6.91 10.39 -10.83
C CYS A 203 7.95 9.33 -11.25
N THR A 204 8.98 9.73 -11.99
CA THR A 204 10.02 8.81 -12.47
C THR A 204 10.83 8.23 -11.32
N CYS A 205 10.95 6.91 -11.27
CA CYS A 205 11.90 6.17 -10.46
C CYS A 205 12.96 5.48 -11.33
N HIS A 206 14.08 5.11 -10.73
CA HIS A 206 15.16 4.41 -11.42
C HIS A 206 15.00 2.90 -11.25
N THR A 207 15.09 2.18 -12.37
CA THR A 207 15.08 0.70 -12.38
C THR A 207 16.27 0.18 -13.19
N VAL A 208 16.58 -1.10 -13.03
CA VAL A 208 17.67 -1.76 -13.78
C VAL A 208 17.43 -1.75 -15.30
N SER A 209 16.17 -1.61 -15.74
CA SER A 209 15.79 -1.49 -17.14
C SER A 209 15.67 -0.03 -17.62
N GLY A 210 16.09 0.94 -16.79
CA GLY A 210 15.97 2.37 -17.08
C GLY A 210 14.88 3.07 -16.26
N PRO A 211 14.62 4.37 -16.54
CA PRO A 211 13.62 5.13 -15.81
C PRO A 211 12.19 4.61 -16.09
N LYS A 212 11.39 4.46 -15.03
CA LYS A 212 9.97 4.08 -15.09
C LYS A 212 9.12 5.07 -14.31
N ARG A 213 7.86 5.21 -14.69
CA ARG A 213 6.88 6.11 -14.06
C ARG A 213 6.09 5.33 -13.02
N VAL A 214 6.17 5.72 -11.76
CA VAL A 214 5.45 5.06 -10.67
C VAL A 214 3.94 5.03 -10.92
N CYS A 215 3.36 6.07 -11.51
CA CYS A 215 1.92 6.12 -11.76
C CYS A 215 1.39 5.24 -12.91
N ALA A 216 2.24 4.86 -13.87
CA ALA A 216 1.80 4.13 -15.07
C ALA A 216 2.49 2.76 -15.22
N ASP A 217 3.80 2.69 -14.90
CA ASP A 217 4.59 1.47 -15.01
C ASP A 217 4.60 0.69 -13.67
N GLY A 218 4.21 1.38 -12.55
CA GLY A 218 4.06 0.91 -11.18
C GLY A 218 2.63 1.13 -10.68
N PRO A 219 2.42 1.37 -9.38
CA PRO A 219 3.42 1.61 -8.32
C PRO A 219 4.18 0.36 -7.86
N VAL A 220 3.72 -0.82 -8.21
CA VAL A 220 4.31 -2.08 -7.76
C VAL A 220 5.39 -2.54 -8.75
N PHE A 221 6.58 -2.78 -8.21
CA PHE A 221 7.74 -3.27 -8.95
C PHE A 221 8.32 -4.49 -8.27
N LYS A 222 8.92 -5.39 -9.04
CA LYS A 222 9.69 -6.50 -8.47
C LYS A 222 10.93 -5.94 -7.77
N LYS A 223 11.32 -6.57 -6.66
CA LYS A 223 12.44 -6.08 -5.85
C LYS A 223 13.76 -5.95 -6.66
N GLU A 224 13.99 -6.88 -7.59
CA GLU A 224 15.16 -6.92 -8.43
C GLU A 224 15.19 -5.83 -9.52
N GLU A 225 14.06 -5.20 -9.79
CA GLU A 225 13.98 -4.10 -10.75
C GLU A 225 14.36 -2.76 -10.14
N ILE A 226 14.24 -2.60 -8.82
CA ILE A 226 14.33 -1.29 -8.14
C ILE A 226 15.79 -0.93 -7.86
N ILE A 227 16.18 0.28 -8.25
CA ILE A 227 17.40 0.94 -7.80
C ILE A 227 17.02 1.86 -6.64
N TRP A 228 17.40 1.46 -5.41
CA TRP A 228 17.01 2.12 -4.16
C TRP A 228 17.79 3.42 -3.87
#